data_a545675aee6296f82ce43c32ee569d59
#
_entry.id   a545675aee6296f82ce43c32ee569d59
#
_cell.length_a   1.000
_cell.length_b   1.000
_cell.length_c   1.000
_cell.angle_alpha   90.00
_cell.angle_beta   90.00
_cell.angle_gamma   90.00
#
_symmetry.space_group_name_H-M   'P 1'
#
loop_
_entity.id
_entity.type
_entity.pdbx_description
1 polymer ?
#
loop_
_entity_poly.entity_id
_entity_poly.type
_entity_poly.pdbx_seq_one_letter_code
_entity_poly.pdbx_strand_id
1 'polypeptide(L)'
;MVIAVVLVAGGAAAVVLTRNDGSSVPRVGGTPPQVSAAGVAREGTTAPNFTLPRLDGRGDVALADQRGKTVVINFWASWCVPCREEFPALRQFASTHPDVVVLGVTYQDNKTDARDFAAKERATWPLLVDQKSAVAVSYGVRAIPQSFVIDANGVITHRTFGTVSAKSLDELTR
;
A
#
# COMPACT_ATOMS: atom_id res chain seq x y z
N MET A 1 -8.26 10.95 -36.90
CA MET A 1 -8.59 11.30 -38.30
C MET A 1 -10.05 10.95 -38.47
N VAL A 2 -10.91 11.94 -38.63
CA VAL A 2 -12.37 11.76 -38.79
C VAL A 2 -12.65 11.68 -40.27
N ILE A 3 -13.18 10.57 -40.77
CA ILE A 3 -13.62 10.42 -42.16
C ILE A 3 -15.13 10.62 -42.15
N ALA A 4 -15.58 11.70 -42.79
CA ALA A 4 -17.00 11.96 -43.03
C ALA A 4 -17.38 11.38 -44.38
N VAL A 5 -18.30 10.42 -44.42
CA VAL A 5 -18.91 9.93 -45.65
C VAL A 5 -20.31 10.55 -45.76
N VAL A 6 -20.53 11.34 -46.79
CA VAL A 6 -21.84 11.96 -47.09
C VAL A 6 -22.51 11.12 -48.16
N LEU A 7 -23.61 10.46 -47.81
CA LEU A 7 -24.51 9.80 -48.77
C LEU A 7 -25.75 10.70 -48.98
N VAL A 8 -25.96 11.17 -50.21
CA VAL A 8 -27.12 11.93 -50.61
C VAL A 8 -28.04 11.01 -51.39
N ALA A 9 -29.20 10.67 -50.82
CA ALA A 9 -30.30 10.04 -51.51
C ALA A 9 -31.62 10.62 -50.98
N GLY A 10 -32.25 11.49 -51.79
CA GLY A 10 -33.68 11.82 -51.66
C GLY A 10 -34.14 12.50 -50.38
N GLY A 11 -33.81 13.78 -50.17
CA GLY A 11 -34.66 14.67 -49.40
C GLY A 11 -34.45 14.74 -47.85
N ALA A 12 -33.53 14.03 -47.26
CA ALA A 12 -33.12 14.25 -45.87
C ALA A 12 -31.67 13.85 -45.65
N ALA A 13 -30.83 14.78 -45.23
CA ALA A 13 -29.44 14.49 -44.91
C ALA A 13 -29.33 13.97 -43.46
N ALA A 14 -29.07 12.68 -43.32
CA ALA A 14 -28.72 12.11 -42.03
C ALA A 14 -27.20 12.00 -41.91
N VAL A 15 -26.62 12.71 -40.97
CA VAL A 15 -25.19 12.57 -40.61
C VAL A 15 -25.05 11.46 -39.61
N VAL A 16 -24.51 10.32 -40.04
CA VAL A 16 -24.13 9.22 -39.11
C VAL A 16 -22.69 9.43 -38.70
N LEU A 17 -22.50 9.81 -37.44
CA LEU A 17 -21.18 9.86 -36.81
C LEU A 17 -20.81 8.45 -36.34
N THR A 18 -20.02 7.72 -37.09
CA THR A 18 -19.42 6.46 -36.60
C THR A 18 -18.22 6.80 -35.74
N ARG A 19 -18.34 6.56 -34.43
CA ARG A 19 -17.17 6.55 -33.53
C ARG A 19 -16.39 5.28 -33.78
N ASN A 20 -15.16 5.45 -34.21
CA ASN A 20 -14.22 4.36 -34.35
C ASN A 20 -13.58 4.10 -32.97
N ASP A 21 -14.18 3.21 -32.17
CA ASP A 21 -13.63 2.74 -30.88
C ASP A 21 -12.64 1.60 -31.13
N GLY A 22 -11.56 1.90 -31.84
CA GLY A 22 -10.51 0.95 -32.17
C GLY A 22 -9.14 1.36 -31.63
N SER A 23 -9.01 1.54 -30.31
CA SER A 23 -7.72 1.61 -29.66
C SER A 23 -7.69 0.66 -28.47
N SER A 24 -7.50 -0.63 -28.76
CA SER A 24 -7.12 -1.62 -27.76
C SER A 24 -5.66 -1.35 -27.36
N VAL A 25 -5.46 -0.49 -26.37
CA VAL A 25 -4.19 -0.37 -25.67
C VAL A 25 -4.00 -1.66 -24.87
N PRO A 26 -2.87 -2.37 -24.94
CA PRO A 26 -2.62 -3.53 -24.12
C PRO A 26 -2.71 -3.09 -22.64
N ARG A 27 -3.65 -3.64 -21.89
CA ARG A 27 -3.69 -3.49 -20.44
C ARG A 27 -2.46 -4.18 -19.87
N VAL A 28 -1.48 -3.39 -19.50
CA VAL A 28 -0.45 -3.86 -18.57
C VAL A 28 -1.18 -4.16 -17.28
N GLY A 29 -1.30 -5.46 -16.96
CA GLY A 29 -2.05 -5.96 -15.81
C GLY A 29 -1.37 -5.59 -14.49
N GLY A 30 -1.71 -4.45 -13.95
CA GLY A 30 -1.50 -4.07 -12.57
C GLY A 30 -2.78 -3.44 -12.08
N THR A 31 -3.46 -4.05 -11.13
CA THR A 31 -4.60 -3.43 -10.46
C THR A 31 -4.11 -2.13 -9.82
N PRO A 32 -4.74 -0.97 -10.10
CA PRO A 32 -4.33 0.27 -9.44
C PRO A 32 -4.48 0.11 -7.92
N PRO A 33 -3.60 0.74 -7.12
CA PRO A 33 -3.71 0.72 -5.67
C PRO A 33 -5.10 1.13 -5.23
N GLN A 34 -5.80 0.21 -4.56
CA GLN A 34 -7.16 0.45 -4.05
C GLN A 34 -7.03 1.01 -2.63
N VAL A 35 -7.45 2.24 -2.41
CA VAL A 35 -7.56 2.84 -1.08
C VAL A 35 -9.02 3.19 -0.84
N SER A 36 -9.62 2.64 0.21
CA SER A 36 -10.97 3.01 0.61
C SER A 36 -11.00 4.44 1.15
N ALA A 37 -11.98 5.23 0.76
CA ALA A 37 -12.22 6.58 1.29
C ALA A 37 -12.78 6.56 2.73
N ALA A 38 -12.15 5.80 3.62
CA ALA A 38 -12.40 5.88 5.06
C ALA A 38 -11.67 7.12 5.61
N GLY A 39 -12.22 7.73 6.66
CA GLY A 39 -11.58 8.88 7.32
C GLY A 39 -10.16 8.57 7.77
N VAL A 40 -9.42 9.61 8.21
CA VAL A 40 -8.04 9.44 8.70
C VAL A 40 -7.97 8.37 9.80
N ALA A 41 -7.06 7.43 9.66
CA ALA A 41 -6.83 6.32 10.59
C ALA A 41 -6.60 6.81 12.03
N ARG A 42 -7.38 6.29 12.98
CA ARG A 42 -7.31 6.60 14.42
C ARG A 42 -7.51 5.32 15.23
N GLU A 43 -6.99 5.31 16.44
CA GLU A 43 -7.29 4.24 17.39
C GLU A 43 -8.80 4.12 17.60
N GLY A 44 -9.30 2.90 17.70
CA GLY A 44 -10.73 2.56 17.82
C GLY A 44 -11.51 2.62 16.49
N THR A 45 -10.89 2.99 15.35
CA THR A 45 -11.55 2.99 14.04
C THR A 45 -11.10 1.81 13.18
N THR A 46 -11.95 1.43 12.23
CA THR A 46 -11.57 0.44 11.20
C THR A 46 -10.39 0.99 10.38
N ALA A 47 -9.35 0.19 10.23
CA ALA A 47 -8.17 0.53 9.45
C ALA A 47 -8.55 0.75 7.98
N PRO A 48 -8.10 1.85 7.34
CA PRO A 48 -8.27 2.07 5.92
C PRO A 48 -7.71 0.91 5.12
N ASN A 49 -8.56 0.27 4.30
CA ASN A 49 -8.14 -0.87 3.52
C ASN A 49 -7.27 -0.45 2.33
N PHE A 50 -6.34 -1.31 1.94
CA PHE A 50 -5.47 -1.09 0.80
C PHE A 50 -5.05 -2.42 0.14
N THR A 51 -4.61 -2.33 -1.10
CA THR A 51 -3.87 -3.37 -1.80
C THR A 51 -2.63 -2.73 -2.41
N LEU A 52 -1.46 -3.21 -2.04
CA LEU A 52 -0.18 -2.68 -2.49
C LEU A 52 0.73 -3.78 -3.05
N PRO A 53 1.50 -3.46 -4.10
CA PRO A 53 2.50 -4.39 -4.62
C PRO A 53 3.64 -4.60 -3.63
N ARG A 54 4.13 -5.82 -3.58
CA ARG A 54 5.33 -6.15 -2.80
C ARG A 54 6.57 -5.55 -3.44
N LEU A 55 7.49 -5.12 -2.60
CA LEU A 55 8.78 -4.57 -3.02
C LEU A 55 9.64 -5.61 -3.77
N ASP A 56 9.53 -6.88 -3.38
CA ASP A 56 10.23 -8.02 -3.99
C ASP A 56 9.60 -8.50 -5.33
N GLY A 57 8.47 -7.93 -5.72
CA GLY A 57 7.76 -8.26 -6.96
C GLY A 57 6.92 -9.54 -6.93
N ARG A 58 6.76 -10.18 -5.76
CA ARG A 58 5.99 -11.42 -5.61
C ARG A 58 4.49 -11.19 -5.44
N GLY A 59 3.90 -10.34 -6.29
CA GLY A 59 2.46 -10.03 -6.26
C GLY A 59 2.10 -8.90 -5.31
N ASP A 60 0.83 -8.84 -4.96
CA ASP A 60 0.24 -7.79 -4.14
C ASP A 60 -0.17 -8.34 -2.77
N VAL A 61 -0.28 -7.46 -1.79
CA VAL A 61 -0.83 -7.75 -0.47
C VAL A 61 -2.02 -6.83 -0.21
N ALA A 62 -3.17 -7.43 0.10
CA ALA A 62 -4.33 -6.70 0.58
C ALA A 62 -4.43 -6.79 2.11
N LEU A 63 -4.70 -5.66 2.77
CA LEU A 63 -4.95 -5.65 4.21
C LEU A 63 -6.19 -6.48 4.57
N ALA A 64 -7.20 -6.48 3.70
CA ALA A 64 -8.42 -7.27 3.88
C ALA A 64 -8.16 -8.78 4.03
N ASP A 65 -7.13 -9.29 3.36
CA ASP A 65 -6.76 -10.71 3.42
C ASP A 65 -6.10 -11.11 4.75
N GLN A 66 -5.80 -10.13 5.60
CA GLN A 66 -5.19 -10.35 6.90
C GLN A 66 -6.23 -10.41 8.05
N ARG A 67 -7.52 -10.37 7.74
CA ARG A 67 -8.57 -10.52 8.74
C ARG A 67 -8.41 -11.80 9.55
N GLY A 68 -8.70 -11.75 10.83
CA GLY A 68 -8.48 -12.86 11.76
C GLY A 68 -7.07 -12.91 12.38
N LYS A 69 -6.18 -12.00 11.96
CA LYS A 69 -4.83 -11.88 12.52
C LYS A 69 -4.58 -10.48 13.06
N THR A 70 -3.70 -10.37 14.04
CA THR A 70 -3.11 -9.10 14.44
C THR A 70 -2.12 -8.65 13.37
N VAL A 71 -2.19 -7.38 12.95
CA VAL A 71 -1.33 -6.80 11.91
C VAL A 71 -0.58 -5.60 12.47
N VAL A 72 0.71 -5.56 12.25
CA VAL A 72 1.56 -4.37 12.47
C VAL A 72 1.88 -3.76 11.11
N ILE A 73 1.44 -2.52 10.87
CA ILE A 73 1.84 -1.75 9.70
C ILE A 73 2.90 -0.74 10.15
N ASN A 74 4.08 -0.80 9.54
CA ASN A 74 5.19 0.14 9.79
C ASN A 74 5.46 0.96 8.53
N PHE A 75 5.33 2.30 8.63
CA PHE A 75 5.69 3.23 7.56
C PHE A 75 7.14 3.65 7.69
N TRP A 76 7.90 3.49 6.60
CA TRP A 76 9.36 3.64 6.58
C TRP A 76 9.88 4.15 5.25
N ALA A 77 11.16 4.56 5.19
CA ALA A 77 11.88 4.84 3.95
C ALA A 77 13.36 4.52 4.07
N SER A 78 14.03 4.27 2.94
CA SER A 78 15.46 3.98 2.89
C SER A 78 16.34 5.17 3.34
N TRP A 79 15.89 6.39 3.12
CA TRP A 79 16.55 7.62 3.53
C TRP A 79 16.32 8.00 5.00
N CYS A 80 15.40 7.33 5.70
CA CYS A 80 15.00 7.64 7.07
C CYS A 80 15.99 6.99 8.05
N VAL A 81 16.83 7.77 8.71
CA VAL A 81 17.83 7.28 9.67
C VAL A 81 17.18 6.52 10.83
N PRO A 82 16.17 7.06 11.55
CA PRO A 82 15.58 6.31 12.67
C PRO A 82 14.85 5.05 12.20
N CYS A 83 14.32 5.00 10.95
CA CYS A 83 13.74 3.77 10.42
C CYS A 83 14.79 2.65 10.28
N ARG A 84 16.04 3.00 9.95
CA ARG A 84 17.15 2.02 9.88
C ARG A 84 17.46 1.42 11.24
N GLU A 85 17.36 2.23 12.29
CA GLU A 85 17.65 1.81 13.66
C GLU A 85 16.60 0.80 14.19
N GLU A 86 15.35 0.87 13.74
CA GLU A 86 14.29 -0.06 14.18
C GLU A 86 14.21 -1.36 13.37
N PHE A 87 14.79 -1.44 12.16
CA PHE A 87 14.70 -2.64 11.33
C PHE A 87 15.19 -3.94 12.01
N PRO A 88 16.28 -3.94 12.79
CA PRO A 88 16.67 -5.12 13.57
C PRO A 88 15.59 -5.59 14.55
N ALA A 89 14.90 -4.64 15.20
CA ALA A 89 13.81 -4.95 16.13
C ALA A 89 12.57 -5.51 15.42
N LEU A 90 12.19 -4.93 14.27
CA LEU A 90 11.12 -5.46 13.42
C LEU A 90 11.44 -6.87 12.90
N ARG A 91 12.67 -7.12 12.48
CA ARG A 91 13.11 -8.45 12.05
C ARG A 91 13.04 -9.47 13.18
N GLN A 92 13.54 -9.11 14.37
CA GLN A 92 13.43 -9.96 15.56
C GLN A 92 11.97 -10.27 15.87
N PHE A 93 11.12 -9.24 15.95
CA PHE A 93 9.71 -9.40 16.25
C PHE A 93 8.99 -10.29 15.22
N ALA A 94 9.16 -10.03 13.93
CA ALA A 94 8.55 -10.84 12.88
C ALA A 94 8.99 -12.32 12.90
N SER A 95 10.23 -12.61 13.35
CA SER A 95 10.73 -13.97 13.46
C SER A 95 10.23 -14.73 14.69
N THR A 96 9.89 -14.03 15.76
CA THR A 96 9.45 -14.61 17.03
C THR A 96 7.93 -14.64 17.20
N HIS A 97 7.18 -13.93 16.35
CA HIS A 97 5.72 -13.83 16.39
C HIS A 97 5.11 -14.20 15.02
N PRO A 98 5.14 -15.49 14.63
CA PRO A 98 4.64 -15.95 13.33
C PRO A 98 3.11 -15.80 13.17
N ASP A 99 2.38 -15.64 14.24
CA ASP A 99 0.93 -15.36 14.33
C ASP A 99 0.58 -13.89 14.08
N VAL A 100 1.55 -12.97 14.20
CA VAL A 100 1.37 -11.55 13.91
C VAL A 100 1.90 -11.24 12.51
N VAL A 101 1.11 -10.56 11.70
CA VAL A 101 1.51 -10.11 10.38
C VAL A 101 2.21 -8.76 10.46
N VAL A 102 3.47 -8.69 10.07
CA VAL A 102 4.20 -7.41 9.94
C VAL A 102 4.19 -6.98 8.47
N LEU A 103 3.78 -5.75 8.19
CA LEU A 103 3.77 -5.13 6.86
C LEU A 103 4.56 -3.82 6.91
N GLY A 104 5.65 -3.73 6.15
CA GLY A 104 6.37 -2.47 5.97
C GLY A 104 5.83 -1.75 4.74
N VAL A 105 5.42 -0.49 4.89
CA VAL A 105 4.89 0.33 3.78
C VAL A 105 5.86 1.49 3.52
N THR A 106 6.33 1.62 2.27
CA THR A 106 7.26 2.70 1.92
C THR A 106 6.55 4.05 1.95
N TYR A 107 7.26 5.08 2.41
CA TYR A 107 6.79 6.45 2.46
C TYR A 107 7.72 7.36 1.65
N GLN A 108 7.21 7.92 0.54
CA GLN A 108 7.95 8.85 -0.33
C GLN A 108 9.38 8.36 -0.65
N ASP A 109 9.50 7.11 -1.04
CA ASP A 109 10.78 6.45 -1.29
C ASP A 109 10.91 5.99 -2.74
N ASN A 110 12.15 5.91 -3.22
CA ASN A 110 12.48 5.31 -4.49
C ASN A 110 12.47 3.78 -4.35
N LYS A 111 11.79 3.10 -5.27
CA LYS A 111 11.66 1.63 -5.23
C LYS A 111 13.02 0.90 -5.26
N THR A 112 14.00 1.43 -5.99
CA THR A 112 15.35 0.83 -6.07
C THR A 112 16.06 1.00 -4.75
N ASP A 113 16.09 2.22 -4.19
CA ASP A 113 16.75 2.51 -2.92
C ASP A 113 16.11 1.73 -1.76
N ALA A 114 14.76 1.66 -1.75
CA ALA A 114 14.02 0.86 -0.79
C ALA A 114 14.39 -0.63 -0.86
N ARG A 115 14.54 -1.18 -2.08
CA ARG A 115 14.90 -2.58 -2.29
C ARG A 115 16.32 -2.87 -1.81
N ASP A 116 17.29 -2.01 -2.16
CA ASP A 116 18.69 -2.15 -1.78
C ASP A 116 18.84 -2.08 -0.27
N PHE A 117 18.15 -1.14 0.37
CA PHE A 117 18.09 -1.02 1.81
C PHE A 117 17.49 -2.27 2.48
N ALA A 118 16.32 -2.74 1.99
CA ALA A 118 15.65 -3.93 2.52
C ALA A 118 16.54 -5.18 2.45
N ALA A 119 17.27 -5.34 1.33
CA ALA A 119 18.23 -6.43 1.15
C ALA A 119 19.40 -6.34 2.13
N LYS A 120 19.97 -5.14 2.30
CA LYS A 120 21.07 -4.87 3.26
C LYS A 120 20.64 -5.19 4.69
N GLU A 121 19.45 -4.76 5.08
CA GLU A 121 18.88 -4.98 6.42
C GLU A 121 18.30 -6.38 6.59
N ARG A 122 18.33 -7.24 5.57
CA ARG A 122 17.83 -8.61 5.59
C ARG A 122 16.37 -8.68 6.08
N ALA A 123 15.52 -7.81 5.55
CA ALA A 123 14.10 -7.81 5.87
C ALA A 123 13.46 -9.14 5.46
N THR A 124 12.77 -9.80 6.40
CA THR A 124 12.14 -11.12 6.20
C THR A 124 10.61 -11.05 6.10
N TRP A 125 10.03 -9.90 6.41
CA TRP A 125 8.58 -9.65 6.34
C TRP A 125 8.20 -8.94 5.04
N PRO A 126 6.92 -8.96 4.62
CA PRO A 126 6.47 -8.25 3.42
C PRO A 126 6.71 -6.74 3.50
N LEU A 127 7.45 -6.22 2.54
CA LEU A 127 7.61 -4.78 2.31
C LEU A 127 6.81 -4.40 1.08
N LEU A 128 6.02 -3.33 1.19
CA LEU A 128 5.02 -2.91 0.21
C LEU A 128 5.36 -1.52 -0.33
N VAL A 129 5.03 -1.28 -1.60
CA VAL A 129 5.34 -0.03 -2.28
C VAL A 129 4.10 0.86 -2.36
N ASP A 130 4.08 1.96 -1.61
CA ASP A 130 3.08 3.03 -1.70
C ASP A 130 3.61 4.19 -2.55
N GLN A 131 3.74 3.96 -3.86
CA GLN A 131 4.42 4.86 -4.80
C GLN A 131 3.84 6.28 -4.81
N LYS A 132 2.53 6.44 -4.55
CA LYS A 132 1.83 7.73 -4.53
C LYS A 132 1.54 8.22 -3.12
N SER A 133 2.05 7.53 -2.10
CA SER A 133 1.76 7.79 -0.69
C SER A 133 0.26 7.86 -0.35
N ALA A 134 -0.58 7.21 -1.15
CA ALA A 134 -2.03 7.23 -0.96
C ALA A 134 -2.45 6.51 0.33
N VAL A 135 -1.80 5.40 0.64
CA VAL A 135 -2.01 4.68 1.90
C VAL A 135 -1.49 5.50 3.07
N ALA A 136 -0.28 6.05 2.97
CA ALA A 136 0.26 6.94 4.01
C ALA A 136 -0.68 8.12 4.30
N VAL A 137 -1.27 8.73 3.27
CA VAL A 137 -2.26 9.81 3.42
C VAL A 137 -3.53 9.31 4.15
N SER A 138 -4.09 8.15 3.78
CA SER A 138 -5.27 7.60 4.44
C SER A 138 -5.03 7.23 5.90
N TYR A 139 -3.80 6.87 6.25
CA TYR A 139 -3.37 6.63 7.63
C TYR A 139 -2.95 7.91 8.36
N GLY A 140 -2.96 9.06 7.69
CA GLY A 140 -2.56 10.35 8.27
C GLY A 140 -1.09 10.40 8.68
N VAL A 141 -0.24 9.64 7.96
CA VAL A 141 1.21 9.62 8.18
C VAL A 141 1.81 10.92 7.64
N ARG A 142 2.50 11.66 8.51
CA ARG A 142 3.20 12.92 8.16
C ARG A 142 4.67 12.89 8.50
N ALA A 143 5.07 11.91 9.30
CA ALA A 143 6.46 11.69 9.70
C ALA A 143 6.67 10.18 9.87
N ILE A 144 7.88 9.72 9.64
CA ILE A 144 8.31 8.32 9.80
C ILE A 144 9.52 8.24 10.73
N PRO A 145 9.73 7.10 11.41
CA PRO A 145 8.87 5.92 11.38
C PRO A 145 7.57 6.12 12.13
N GLN A 146 6.55 5.41 11.71
CA GLN A 146 5.26 5.38 12.37
C GLN A 146 4.64 4.00 12.20
N SER A 147 4.10 3.44 13.29
CA SER A 147 3.48 2.12 13.25
C SER A 147 2.04 2.15 13.73
N PHE A 148 1.25 1.22 13.20
CA PHE A 148 -0.14 0.97 13.59
C PHE A 148 -0.28 -0.51 13.92
N VAL A 149 -0.96 -0.81 15.02
CA VAL A 149 -1.40 -2.17 15.38
C VAL A 149 -2.88 -2.28 15.08
N ILE A 150 -3.24 -3.33 14.39
CA ILE A 150 -4.61 -3.61 13.94
C ILE A 150 -4.99 -4.99 14.48
N ASP A 151 -6.13 -5.08 15.14
CA ASP A 151 -6.64 -6.35 15.68
C ASP A 151 -7.21 -7.28 14.59
N ALA A 152 -7.60 -8.49 15.00
CA ALA A 152 -8.18 -9.49 14.11
C ALA A 152 -9.50 -9.03 13.43
N ASN A 153 -10.21 -8.07 14.01
CA ASN A 153 -11.41 -7.46 13.44
C ASN A 153 -11.10 -6.32 12.47
N GLY A 154 -9.81 -5.94 12.35
CA GLY A 154 -9.33 -4.86 11.50
C GLY A 154 -9.55 -3.48 12.10
N VAL A 155 -9.63 -3.38 13.41
CA VAL A 155 -9.70 -2.12 14.16
C VAL A 155 -8.28 -1.73 14.58
N ILE A 156 -7.93 -0.46 14.42
CA ILE A 156 -6.66 0.08 14.91
C ILE A 156 -6.71 0.15 16.42
N THR A 157 -5.86 -0.64 17.09
CA THR A 157 -5.75 -0.64 18.54
C THR A 157 -4.71 0.33 19.07
N HIS A 158 -3.60 0.51 18.29
CA HIS A 158 -2.52 1.40 18.69
C HIS A 158 -1.93 2.14 17.49
N ARG A 159 -1.44 3.33 17.75
CA ARG A 159 -0.67 4.16 16.83
C ARG A 159 0.57 4.67 17.55
N THR A 160 1.74 4.38 17.01
CA THR A 160 3.03 4.83 17.59
C THR A 160 3.72 5.83 16.68
N PHE A 161 4.45 6.76 17.27
CA PHE A 161 5.30 7.72 16.58
C PHE A 161 6.75 7.48 16.98
N GLY A 162 7.66 7.52 16.00
CA GLY A 162 9.07 7.20 16.22
C GLY A 162 9.34 5.69 16.20
N THR A 163 10.55 5.33 16.59
CA THR A 163 11.06 3.95 16.54
C THR A 163 10.32 3.02 17.49
N VAL A 164 10.17 1.77 17.06
CA VAL A 164 9.66 0.68 17.90
C VAL A 164 10.77 -0.30 18.28
N SER A 165 10.61 -0.95 19.42
CA SER A 165 11.46 -2.08 19.85
C SER A 165 10.68 -3.39 19.77
N ALA A 166 11.37 -4.53 19.74
CA ALA A 166 10.72 -5.84 19.78
C ALA A 166 9.84 -5.99 21.03
N LYS A 167 10.30 -5.47 22.16
CA LYS A 167 9.55 -5.48 23.42
C LYS A 167 8.27 -4.62 23.34
N SER A 168 8.38 -3.38 22.81
CA SER A 168 7.18 -2.53 22.67
C SER A 168 6.16 -3.13 21.71
N LEU A 169 6.60 -3.75 20.61
CA LEU A 169 5.71 -4.46 19.70
C LEU A 169 5.01 -5.65 20.35
N ASP A 170 5.75 -6.44 21.17
CA ASP A 170 5.17 -7.54 21.96
C ASP A 170 4.09 -7.05 22.93
N GLU A 171 4.32 -5.93 23.60
CA GLU A 171 3.35 -5.31 24.52
C GLU A 171 2.10 -4.78 23.78
N LEU A 172 2.26 -4.21 22.58
CA LEU A 172 1.17 -3.62 21.81
C LEU A 172 0.30 -4.64 21.04
N THR A 173 0.79 -5.86 20.84
CA THR A 173 0.11 -6.90 20.03
C THR A 173 -0.53 -8.01 20.85
N ARG A 174 -0.48 -7.92 22.17
CA ARG A 174 -1.11 -8.87 23.10
C ARG A 174 -2.63 -8.77 23.18
#